data_1bf2221c4b401a62ca48835729a783b6
#
_entry.id   1bf2221c4b401a62ca48835729a783b6
#
_cell.length_a   1.000
_cell.length_b   1.000
_cell.length_c   1.000
_cell.angle_alpha   90.00
_cell.angle_beta   90.00
_cell.angle_gamma   90.00
#
_symmetry.space_group_name_H-M   'P 1'
#
loop_
_entity.id
_entity.type
_entity.pdbx_description
1 polymer ?
#
loop_
_entity_poly.entity_id
_entity_poly.type
_entity_poly.pdbx_seq_one_letter_code
_entity_poly.pdbx_strand_id
1 'polypeptide(L)'
;GGTELVVVDYKTGRHVLSVDDARSSLALAIYAITAGRVLRRDCRRVELHHLPTGQVFGWDHTPESLRRHLRRAEDVATECADADERMRAPLAADSYDEVFPPRTSPGCGWCDFLRHCPEGQAAAVSRRPWDGLAEL
;
A
#
# COMPACT_ATOMS: atom_id res chain seq x y z
N GLY A 1 -15.63 6.44 30.62
CA GLY A 1 -14.59 5.75 29.92
C GLY A 1 -14.79 5.91 28.43
N GLY A 2 -13.89 6.64 27.76
CA GLY A 2 -13.96 6.76 26.30
C GLY A 2 -13.59 5.44 25.67
N THR A 3 -14.47 4.88 24.84
CA THR A 3 -14.17 3.72 24.01
C THR A 3 -13.07 4.09 23.03
N GLU A 4 -11.96 3.39 23.09
CA GLU A 4 -10.86 3.52 22.14
C GLU A 4 -11.34 3.23 20.71
N LEU A 5 -10.80 3.95 19.72
CA LEU A 5 -11.09 3.67 18.32
C LEU A 5 -10.12 2.61 17.82
N VAL A 6 -10.63 1.70 17.01
CA VAL A 6 -9.83 0.67 16.31
C VAL A 6 -10.07 0.83 14.81
N VAL A 7 -9.00 0.85 14.03
CA VAL A 7 -9.08 0.74 12.57
C VAL A 7 -9.04 -0.72 12.20
N VAL A 8 -10.04 -1.20 11.49
CA VAL A 8 -10.13 -2.58 11.01
C VAL A 8 -10.10 -2.60 9.48
N ASP A 9 -9.25 -3.43 8.91
CA ASP A 9 -9.17 -3.68 7.47
C ASP A 9 -9.40 -5.18 7.20
N TYR A 10 -10.36 -5.47 6.34
CA TYR A 10 -10.74 -6.84 5.97
C TYR A 10 -9.96 -7.30 4.74
N LYS A 11 -9.27 -8.43 4.87
CA LYS A 11 -8.49 -9.07 3.81
C LYS A 11 -9.16 -10.36 3.35
N THR A 12 -9.42 -10.44 2.04
CA THR A 12 -10.07 -11.61 1.40
C THR A 12 -9.09 -12.44 0.58
N GLY A 13 -7.85 -11.94 0.39
CA GLY A 13 -6.82 -12.60 -0.41
C GLY A 13 -6.27 -13.87 0.25
N ARG A 14 -5.53 -14.67 -0.53
CA ARG A 14 -4.88 -15.92 -0.04
C ARG A 14 -3.53 -15.67 0.63
N HIS A 15 -3.05 -14.43 0.66
CA HIS A 15 -1.78 -14.09 1.29
C HIS A 15 -1.83 -14.35 2.79
N VAL A 16 -0.84 -15.08 3.30
CA VAL A 16 -0.69 -15.30 4.74
C VAL A 16 -0.28 -13.99 5.41
N LEU A 17 -1.14 -13.48 6.28
CA LEU A 17 -0.91 -12.24 7.02
C LEU A 17 -0.11 -12.50 8.29
N SER A 18 0.51 -11.44 8.80
CA SER A 18 1.26 -11.41 10.06
C SER A 18 0.96 -10.12 10.84
N VAL A 19 1.40 -10.08 12.10
CA VAL A 19 1.36 -8.86 12.91
C VAL A 19 2.25 -7.76 12.29
N ASP A 20 3.33 -8.13 11.61
CA ASP A 20 4.22 -7.19 10.94
C ASP A 20 3.52 -6.49 9.76
N ASP A 21 2.60 -7.15 9.07
CA ASP A 21 1.78 -6.51 8.03
C ASP A 21 0.88 -5.41 8.63
N ALA A 22 0.26 -5.66 9.78
CA ALA A 22 -0.52 -4.64 10.48
C ALA A 22 0.37 -3.48 10.96
N ARG A 23 1.53 -3.80 11.56
CA ARG A 23 2.48 -2.84 12.11
C ARG A 23 3.10 -1.93 11.06
N SER A 24 3.45 -2.47 9.90
CA SER A 24 4.18 -1.77 8.83
C SER A 24 3.26 -1.08 7.81
N SER A 25 1.95 -1.33 7.88
CA SER A 25 0.98 -0.77 6.94
C SER A 25 0.88 0.75 7.07
N LEU A 26 1.37 1.45 6.03
CA LEU A 26 1.24 2.91 5.95
C LEU A 26 -0.24 3.33 5.90
N ALA A 27 -1.06 2.61 5.16
CA ALA A 27 -2.49 2.91 5.01
C ALA A 27 -3.21 2.84 6.37
N LEU A 28 -3.02 1.76 7.14
CA LEU A 28 -3.65 1.61 8.45
C LEU A 28 -3.21 2.69 9.44
N ALA A 29 -1.91 3.03 9.44
CA ALA A 29 -1.39 4.09 10.30
C ALA A 29 -2.00 5.46 9.95
N ILE A 30 -2.15 5.78 8.66
CA ILE A 30 -2.78 7.03 8.20
C ILE A 30 -4.27 7.03 8.54
N TYR A 31 -4.98 5.91 8.40
CA TYR A 31 -6.38 5.80 8.83
C TYR A 31 -6.52 6.04 10.34
N ALA A 32 -5.63 5.47 11.16
CA ALA A 32 -5.64 5.69 12.62
C ALA A 32 -5.40 7.16 12.97
N ILE A 33 -4.41 7.81 12.35
CA ILE A 33 -4.12 9.23 12.53
C ILE A 33 -5.33 10.08 12.13
N THR A 34 -5.93 9.80 10.98
CA THR A 34 -7.07 10.55 10.45
C THR A 34 -8.30 10.36 11.33
N ALA A 35 -8.63 9.11 11.70
CA ALA A 35 -9.75 8.80 12.58
C ALA A 35 -9.60 9.51 13.94
N GLY A 36 -8.38 9.46 14.51
CA GLY A 36 -8.09 10.14 15.77
C GLY A 36 -8.31 11.65 15.70
N ARG A 37 -7.87 12.29 14.61
CA ARG A 37 -8.04 13.73 14.39
C ARG A 37 -9.50 14.12 14.16
N VAL A 38 -10.18 13.43 13.24
CA VAL A 38 -11.56 13.76 12.83
C VAL A 38 -12.55 13.52 13.96
N LEU A 39 -12.41 12.38 14.64
CA LEU A 39 -13.31 11.98 15.72
C LEU A 39 -12.89 12.51 17.10
N ARG A 40 -11.74 13.20 17.18
CA ARG A 40 -11.16 13.75 18.42
C ARG A 40 -11.07 12.70 19.54
N ARG A 41 -10.65 11.50 19.19
CA ARG A 41 -10.51 10.36 20.09
C ARG A 41 -9.19 9.65 19.84
N ASP A 42 -8.65 9.00 20.87
CA ASP A 42 -7.44 8.20 20.71
C ASP A 42 -7.73 7.01 19.75
N CYS A 43 -6.87 6.87 18.74
CA CYS A 43 -6.95 5.80 17.75
C CYS A 43 -5.54 5.33 17.43
N ARG A 44 -5.08 4.30 18.13
CA ARG A 44 -3.75 3.75 17.96
C ARG A 44 -3.76 2.29 17.54
N ARG A 45 -4.86 1.61 17.83
CA ARG A 45 -5.01 0.20 17.48
C ARG A 45 -5.47 0.04 16.04
N VAL A 46 -4.76 -0.84 15.32
CA VAL A 46 -5.07 -1.25 13.95
C VAL A 46 -5.17 -2.77 13.88
N GLU A 47 -6.08 -3.29 13.06
CA GLU A 47 -6.30 -4.73 12.92
C GLU A 47 -6.49 -5.11 11.46
N LEU A 48 -5.86 -6.20 11.05
CA LEU A 48 -6.12 -6.91 9.80
C LEU A 48 -6.97 -8.14 10.11
N HIS A 49 -8.17 -8.21 9.57
CA HIS A 49 -9.06 -9.35 9.71
C HIS A 49 -9.01 -10.19 8.43
N HIS A 50 -8.37 -11.36 8.49
CA HIS A 50 -8.27 -12.27 7.36
C HIS A 50 -9.52 -13.16 7.29
N LEU A 51 -10.45 -12.80 6.41
CA LEU A 51 -11.75 -13.47 6.32
C LEU A 51 -11.67 -14.96 5.97
N PRO A 52 -10.77 -15.42 5.06
CA PRO A 52 -10.70 -16.83 4.72
C PRO A 52 -10.34 -17.76 5.91
N THR A 53 -9.56 -17.25 6.87
CA THR A 53 -9.12 -18.06 8.04
C THR A 53 -9.75 -17.63 9.36
N GLY A 54 -10.47 -16.49 9.38
CA GLY A 54 -11.00 -15.91 10.60
C GLY A 54 -9.95 -15.36 11.56
N GLN A 55 -8.67 -15.27 11.13
CA GLN A 55 -7.57 -14.76 11.96
C GLN A 55 -7.58 -13.23 12.01
N VAL A 56 -7.17 -12.70 13.17
CA VAL A 56 -7.01 -11.25 13.40
C VAL A 56 -5.58 -10.95 13.81
N PHE A 57 -4.96 -10.01 13.10
CA PHE A 57 -3.60 -9.54 13.36
C PHE A 57 -3.68 -8.07 13.78
N GLY A 58 -3.47 -7.80 15.06
CA GLY A 58 -3.58 -6.49 15.65
C GLY A 58 -2.23 -5.90 16.02
N TRP A 59 -2.14 -4.56 15.97
CA TRP A 59 -0.99 -3.79 16.42
C TRP A 59 -1.43 -2.50 17.11
N ASP A 60 -0.78 -2.17 18.24
CA ASP A 60 -0.98 -0.92 18.96
C ASP A 60 0.19 0.01 18.67
N HIS A 61 -0.05 1.08 17.91
CA HIS A 61 0.96 2.07 17.59
C HIS A 61 1.27 2.97 18.80
N THR A 62 2.55 3.26 18.98
CA THR A 62 2.94 4.38 19.84
C THR A 62 2.79 5.72 19.10
N PRO A 63 2.73 6.86 19.82
CA PRO A 63 2.73 8.18 19.18
C PRO A 63 3.95 8.39 18.28
N GLU A 64 5.10 7.86 18.63
CA GLU A 64 6.34 7.91 17.85
C GLU A 64 6.23 7.09 16.56
N SER A 65 5.63 5.91 16.65
CA SER A 65 5.35 5.06 15.48
C SER A 65 4.44 5.77 14.49
N LEU A 66 3.33 6.34 14.95
CA LEU A 66 2.42 7.11 14.08
C LEU A 66 3.11 8.33 13.45
N ARG A 67 3.96 9.04 14.20
CA ARG A 67 4.75 10.16 13.63
C ARG A 67 5.72 9.71 12.53
N ARG A 68 6.33 8.52 12.67
CA ARG A 68 7.19 7.96 11.60
C ARG A 68 6.40 7.64 10.34
N HIS A 69 5.22 7.04 10.49
CA HIS A 69 4.34 6.76 9.35
C HIS A 69 3.84 8.05 8.68
N LEU A 70 3.51 9.07 9.47
CA LEU A 70 3.09 10.37 8.93
C LEU A 70 4.21 11.00 8.10
N ARG A 71 5.43 11.07 8.62
CA ARG A 71 6.58 11.58 7.85
C ARG A 71 6.78 10.81 6.55
N ARG A 72 6.72 9.47 6.58
CA ARG A 72 6.81 8.66 5.37
C ARG A 72 5.72 9.00 4.36
N ALA A 73 4.50 9.26 4.82
CA ALA A 73 3.41 9.68 3.93
C ALA A 73 3.66 11.07 3.33
N GLU A 74 4.20 12.00 4.13
CA GLU A 74 4.58 13.34 3.69
C GLU A 74 5.72 13.29 2.66
N ASP A 75 6.73 12.44 2.87
CA ASP A 75 7.82 12.21 1.92
C ASP A 75 7.27 11.69 0.58
N VAL A 76 6.40 10.68 0.59
CA VAL A 76 5.75 10.14 -0.62
C VAL A 76 4.90 11.21 -1.31
N ALA A 77 4.16 12.01 -0.55
CA ALA A 77 3.35 13.10 -1.12
C ALA A 77 4.23 14.15 -1.81
N THR A 78 5.38 14.47 -1.23
CA THR A 78 6.35 15.39 -1.81
C THR A 78 6.93 14.82 -3.11
N GLU A 79 7.38 13.56 -3.11
CA GLU A 79 7.87 12.88 -4.32
C GLU A 79 6.82 12.88 -5.44
N CYS A 80 5.54 12.63 -5.10
CA CYS A 80 4.45 12.68 -6.07
C CYS A 80 4.24 14.10 -6.64
N ALA A 81 4.29 15.12 -5.78
CA ALA A 81 4.13 16.51 -6.20
C ALA A 81 5.29 16.96 -7.13
N ASP A 82 6.52 16.59 -6.77
CA ASP A 82 7.71 16.89 -7.58
C ASP A 82 7.64 16.19 -8.96
N ALA A 83 7.18 14.94 -8.99
CA ALA A 83 6.97 14.20 -10.23
C ALA A 83 5.88 14.84 -11.10
N ASP A 84 4.77 15.26 -10.50
CA ASP A 84 3.67 15.96 -11.21
C ASP A 84 4.16 17.30 -11.80
N GLU A 85 4.97 18.06 -11.04
CA GLU A 85 5.53 19.32 -11.52
C GLU A 85 6.47 19.09 -12.71
N ARG A 86 7.34 18.08 -12.65
CA ARG A 86 8.21 17.72 -13.78
C ARG A 86 7.42 17.31 -15.01
N MET A 87 6.30 16.60 -14.85
CA MET A 87 5.43 16.21 -15.97
C MET A 87 4.70 17.36 -16.63
N ARG A 88 4.54 18.50 -15.97
CA ARG A 88 3.92 19.70 -16.56
C ARG A 88 4.83 20.42 -17.55
N ALA A 89 6.14 20.20 -17.48
CA ALA A 89 7.08 20.67 -18.47
C ALA A 89 7.25 19.62 -19.57
N PRO A 90 7.48 20.02 -20.85
CA PRO A 90 7.83 19.06 -21.90
C PRO A 90 9.12 18.34 -21.53
N LEU A 91 9.03 17.04 -21.29
CA LEU A 91 10.19 16.17 -21.05
C LEU A 91 10.69 15.62 -22.38
N ALA A 92 12.02 15.50 -22.53
CA ALA A 92 12.57 14.68 -23.59
C ALA A 92 12.17 13.20 -23.38
N ALA A 93 12.00 12.46 -24.46
CA ALA A 93 11.46 11.09 -24.39
C ALA A 93 12.28 10.15 -23.48
N ASP A 94 13.59 10.35 -23.41
CA ASP A 94 14.54 9.61 -22.57
C ASP A 94 14.54 10.05 -21.09
N SER A 95 13.92 11.19 -20.77
CA SER A 95 13.84 11.71 -19.38
C SER A 95 12.66 11.15 -18.58
N TYR A 96 11.71 10.45 -19.22
CA TYR A 96 10.58 9.87 -18.50
C TYR A 96 11.00 8.77 -17.53
N ASP A 97 11.96 7.92 -17.90
CA ASP A 97 12.47 6.84 -17.06
C ASP A 97 13.26 7.36 -15.84
N GLU A 98 13.82 8.58 -15.93
CA GLU A 98 14.44 9.23 -14.77
C GLU A 98 13.43 9.72 -13.75
N VAL A 99 12.25 10.18 -14.20
CA VAL A 99 11.17 10.67 -13.34
C VAL A 99 10.32 9.50 -12.81
N PHE A 100 10.05 8.53 -13.67
CA PHE A 100 9.22 7.36 -13.38
C PHE A 100 9.96 6.07 -13.70
N PRO A 101 11.03 5.73 -12.96
CA PRO A 101 11.80 4.53 -13.23
C PRO A 101 10.91 3.27 -13.12
N PRO A 102 10.94 2.38 -14.10
CA PRO A 102 10.16 1.15 -14.08
C PRO A 102 10.59 0.27 -12.88
N ARG A 103 9.61 -0.20 -12.10
CA ARG A 103 9.86 -1.10 -10.96
C ARG A 103 9.18 -2.42 -11.23
N THR A 104 9.95 -3.41 -11.63
CA THR A 104 9.42 -4.75 -11.90
C THR A 104 9.02 -5.45 -10.60
N SER A 105 7.91 -6.19 -10.65
CA SER A 105 7.38 -6.94 -9.53
C SER A 105 6.52 -8.11 -10.04
N PRO A 106 6.12 -9.07 -9.18
CA PRO A 106 5.13 -10.08 -9.53
C PRO A 106 3.80 -9.51 -10.02
N GLY A 107 3.50 -8.25 -9.71
CA GLY A 107 2.32 -7.53 -10.16
C GLY A 107 2.37 -7.09 -11.63
N CYS A 108 3.53 -7.14 -12.29
CA CYS A 108 3.66 -6.75 -13.70
C CYS A 108 2.73 -7.56 -14.61
N GLY A 109 2.49 -8.83 -14.30
CA GLY A 109 1.57 -9.66 -15.09
C GLY A 109 0.10 -9.21 -15.07
N TRP A 110 -0.26 -8.28 -14.18
CA TRP A 110 -1.61 -7.70 -14.02
C TRP A 110 -1.65 -6.20 -14.31
N CYS A 111 -0.50 -5.63 -14.69
CA CYS A 111 -0.36 -4.20 -14.90
C CYS A 111 -1.05 -3.77 -16.21
N ASP A 112 -1.94 -2.80 -16.14
CA ASP A 112 -2.63 -2.24 -17.31
C ASP A 112 -1.66 -1.61 -18.33
N PHE A 113 -0.49 -1.19 -17.86
CA PHE A 113 0.57 -0.61 -18.70
C PHE A 113 1.55 -1.65 -19.25
N LEU A 114 1.39 -2.94 -18.96
CA LEU A 114 2.31 -4.02 -19.36
C LEU A 114 2.68 -3.96 -20.84
N ARG A 115 1.71 -3.73 -21.71
CA ARG A 115 1.94 -3.66 -23.16
C ARG A 115 2.85 -2.53 -23.62
N HIS A 116 3.07 -1.54 -22.76
CA HIS A 116 3.90 -0.34 -23.02
C HIS A 116 5.18 -0.29 -22.18
N CYS A 117 5.44 -1.31 -21.37
CA CYS A 117 6.57 -1.37 -20.44
C CYS A 117 7.46 -2.58 -20.80
N PRO A 118 8.60 -2.36 -21.49
CA PRO A 118 9.52 -3.45 -21.85
C PRO A 118 10.03 -4.23 -20.63
N GLU A 119 10.37 -3.55 -19.53
CA GLU A 119 10.84 -4.16 -18.29
C GLU A 119 9.75 -5.01 -17.65
N GLY A 120 8.52 -4.50 -17.66
CA GLY A 120 7.36 -5.23 -17.16
C GLY A 120 7.08 -6.48 -18.00
N GLN A 121 7.19 -6.41 -19.34
CA GLN A 121 7.03 -7.57 -20.24
C GLN A 121 8.12 -8.62 -19.98
N ALA A 122 9.37 -8.19 -19.78
CA ALA A 122 10.48 -9.10 -19.50
C ALA A 122 10.34 -9.80 -18.14
N ALA A 123 9.73 -9.12 -17.15
CA ALA A 123 9.55 -9.63 -15.79
C ALA A 123 8.21 -10.36 -15.58
N ALA A 124 7.23 -10.17 -16.47
CA ALA A 124 5.90 -10.75 -16.32
C ALA A 124 5.94 -12.27 -16.47
N VAL A 125 5.47 -12.96 -15.46
CA VAL A 125 5.18 -14.40 -15.57
C VAL A 125 3.87 -14.54 -16.36
N SER A 126 3.93 -15.24 -17.50
CA SER A 126 2.73 -15.57 -18.28
C SER A 126 1.77 -16.39 -17.42
N ARG A 127 0.69 -15.80 -16.99
CA ARG A 127 -0.40 -16.48 -16.28
C ARG A 127 -1.61 -16.55 -17.19
N ARG A 128 -2.17 -17.74 -17.32
CA ARG A 128 -3.47 -17.89 -17.98
C ARG A 128 -4.56 -17.40 -17.02
N PRO A 129 -5.68 -16.83 -17.53
CA PRO A 129 -6.77 -16.33 -16.67
C PRO A 129 -7.30 -17.35 -15.65
N TRP A 130 -7.10 -18.64 -15.93
CA TRP A 130 -7.65 -19.78 -15.14
C TRP A 130 -6.63 -20.46 -14.23
N ASP A 131 -5.34 -20.06 -14.25
CA ASP A 131 -4.29 -20.71 -13.43
C ASP A 131 -4.61 -20.71 -11.94
N GLY A 132 -5.36 -19.69 -11.45
CA GLY A 132 -5.79 -19.61 -10.06
C GLY A 132 -6.96 -20.55 -9.69
N LEU A 133 -7.60 -21.20 -10.66
CA LEU A 133 -8.69 -22.15 -10.43
C LEU A 133 -8.22 -23.61 -10.45
N ALA A 134 -7.02 -23.88 -10.94
CA ALA A 134 -6.47 -25.24 -11.03
C ALA A 134 -6.00 -25.82 -9.68
N GLU A 135 -5.99 -25.02 -8.61
CA GLU A 135 -5.51 -25.38 -7.28
C GLU A 135 -6.66 -25.55 -6.25
N LEU A 136 -7.89 -25.79 -6.73
CA LEU A 136 -9.07 -26.06 -5.89
C LEU A 136 -9.34 -27.55 -5.82
#